data_123231ad373a7c38e468efc4937bf26d
#
_entry.id   123231ad373a7c38e468efc4937bf26d
#
_cell.length_a   1.000
_cell.length_b   1.000
_cell.length_c   1.000
_cell.angle_alpha   90.00
_cell.angle_beta   90.00
_cell.angle_gamma   90.00
#
_symmetry.space_group_name_H-M   'P 1'
#
loop_
_entity.id
_entity.type
_entity.pdbx_description
1 polymer ?
#
loop_
_entity_poly.entity_id
_entity_poly.type
_entity_poly.pdbx_seq_one_letter_code
_entity_poly.pdbx_strand_id
1 'polypeptide(L)'
;MHPATLITTQTHIFLNPPEALGVSKQASEYSTTSISITRWVAGDDNFNGRVFYPIAYGADPTGVNESSDAILSALADAFSIRNGVEMLPGITDLGGVVIDLQGGNYKISKPIRFPAGGGNVLVCQGTLRASDTFPDDEHLIELWSPNSHKLNTSSINPGDFPIIKAQNNPIYYEDITFRDILFDSNNSGGGLFMIDTARIRINNCFFLHFTTQGILVQKGHENFISSSFLGQHSTVGGDRSERDFSGTAIDLAGNDNAVTDVAIFSAAIGVLLRGQANIITGVHCYNKATGFGGVGILVKAGGSLTRISNCYLDFNAIVMEDPSQVHVTNGFFLGDGNVVLKSVQGHVRGLNIVDNMFNGNPSNMKAIVELDGQFTDIDQVVVDRNNAIGMSLKSTVARLTIPGNGTHRVADFSSLLLFPNRINHFQYSVYGQGGSGFVAHSVTNVSNNMLVVESQNPIQGLVSIVVEQ
;
A
#
# COMPACT_ATOMS: atom_id res chain seq x y z
N MET A 1 -14.52 -49.54 14.10
CA MET A 1 -13.49 -49.31 13.09
C MET A 1 -12.68 -48.09 13.56
N HIS A 2 -11.43 -48.32 13.96
CA HIS A 2 -10.58 -47.28 14.52
C HIS A 2 -10.00 -46.33 13.44
N PRO A 3 -9.80 -45.04 13.73
CA PRO A 3 -9.05 -44.17 12.85
C PRO A 3 -7.55 -44.35 13.03
N ALA A 4 -6.81 -44.47 11.95
CA ALA A 4 -5.37 -44.58 11.91
C ALA A 4 -4.73 -43.17 12.11
N THR A 5 -3.86 -43.10 13.12
CA THR A 5 -3.02 -41.93 13.42
C THR A 5 -1.79 -41.96 12.51
N LEU A 6 -1.59 -40.97 11.69
CA LEU A 6 -0.37 -40.77 10.91
C LEU A 6 0.66 -40.08 11.80
N ILE A 7 1.75 -40.76 12.13
CA ILE A 7 2.92 -40.19 12.81
C ILE A 7 3.91 -39.81 11.72
N THR A 8 4.14 -38.51 11.54
CA THR A 8 5.26 -37.99 10.72
C THR A 8 6.49 -37.82 11.61
N THR A 9 7.48 -38.65 11.43
CA THR A 9 8.82 -38.56 12.03
C THR A 9 9.63 -37.51 11.24
N GLN A 10 9.94 -36.38 11.85
CA GLN A 10 10.99 -35.47 11.35
C GLN A 10 12.35 -35.98 11.80
N THR A 11 13.19 -36.31 10.83
CA THR A 11 14.59 -36.70 11.08
C THR A 11 15.46 -35.44 11.10
N HIS A 12 15.90 -35.02 12.28
CA HIS A 12 16.94 -34.03 12.43
C HIS A 12 18.33 -34.66 12.21
N ILE A 13 19.01 -34.24 11.17
CA ILE A 13 20.42 -34.59 10.95
C ILE A 13 21.26 -33.57 11.73
N PHE A 14 21.85 -34.01 12.84
CA PHE A 14 22.90 -33.26 13.52
C PHE A 14 24.23 -33.54 12.84
N LEU A 15 24.83 -32.52 12.23
CA LEU A 15 26.22 -32.54 11.81
C LEU A 15 27.11 -32.19 13.02
N ASN A 16 27.93 -33.12 13.46
CA ASN A 16 28.93 -32.88 14.49
C ASN A 16 30.02 -31.92 13.97
N PRO A 17 30.48 -30.96 14.77
CA PRO A 17 31.64 -30.15 14.42
C PRO A 17 32.94 -30.99 14.54
N PRO A 18 33.96 -30.70 13.71
CA PRO A 18 35.24 -31.44 13.77
C PRO A 18 35.99 -31.10 15.05
N GLU A 19 36.69 -32.13 15.58
CA GLU A 19 37.49 -32.10 16.80
C GLU A 19 38.58 -31.00 16.74
N ALA A 20 38.68 -30.23 17.82
CA ALA A 20 39.73 -29.25 18.03
C ALA A 20 41.04 -29.90 18.38
N LEU A 21 42.05 -29.71 17.53
CA LEU A 21 43.46 -29.97 17.85
C LEU A 21 43.95 -28.94 18.89
N GLY A 22 44.50 -29.45 19.96
CA GLY A 22 44.93 -28.66 21.10
C GLY A 22 46.02 -27.63 20.78
N VAL A 23 45.81 -26.43 21.26
CA VAL A 23 46.87 -25.41 21.36
C VAL A 23 46.95 -24.92 22.81
N SER A 24 48.14 -24.97 23.31
CA SER A 24 48.55 -24.63 24.69
C SER A 24 48.23 -23.16 25.03
N LYS A 25 47.78 -22.97 26.29
CA LYS A 25 47.62 -21.65 26.92
C LYS A 25 48.96 -20.92 27.01
N GLN A 26 49.11 -19.79 26.33
CA GLN A 26 49.96 -18.68 26.76
C GLN A 26 49.09 -17.45 26.90
N ALA A 27 48.98 -16.94 28.11
CA ALA A 27 48.37 -15.63 28.38
C ALA A 27 49.30 -14.58 27.83
N SER A 28 48.84 -13.82 26.80
CA SER A 28 49.49 -12.62 26.38
C SER A 28 48.62 -11.43 26.80
N GLU A 29 49.26 -10.48 27.46
CA GLU A 29 48.73 -9.22 27.93
C GLU A 29 48.02 -8.46 26.81
N TYR A 30 46.73 -8.12 27.04
CA TYR A 30 46.03 -7.22 26.18
C TYR A 30 46.55 -5.82 26.36
N SER A 31 47.43 -5.35 25.47
CA SER A 31 47.74 -3.96 25.28
C SER A 31 46.47 -3.24 24.85
N THR A 32 46.02 -2.29 25.65
CA THR A 32 44.98 -1.34 25.27
C THR A 32 45.55 -0.40 24.18
N THR A 33 45.40 -0.85 22.94
CA THR A 33 45.65 0.02 21.79
C THR A 33 44.49 0.99 21.70
N SER A 34 44.71 2.24 22.08
CA SER A 34 43.80 3.34 21.79
C SER A 34 43.64 3.44 20.26
N ILE A 35 42.47 3.10 19.76
CA ILE A 35 42.11 3.32 18.36
C ILE A 35 41.95 4.84 18.22
N SER A 36 42.99 5.48 17.70
CA SER A 36 42.88 6.86 17.23
C SER A 36 42.00 6.84 15.97
N ILE A 37 40.78 7.31 16.10
CA ILE A 37 39.90 7.55 14.94
C ILE A 37 40.49 8.75 14.21
N THR A 38 41.25 8.47 13.15
CA THR A 38 41.77 9.50 12.27
C THR A 38 40.57 10.05 11.45
N ARG A 39 40.27 11.33 11.70
CA ARG A 39 39.34 12.09 10.87
C ARG A 39 39.85 12.04 9.43
N TRP A 40 39.15 11.40 8.52
CA TRP A 40 39.48 11.43 7.10
C TRP A 40 39.20 12.84 6.58
N VAL A 41 40.25 13.61 6.36
CA VAL A 41 40.19 14.89 5.65
C VAL A 41 40.07 14.55 4.17
N ALA A 42 39.07 15.09 3.48
CA ALA A 42 38.88 14.98 2.05
C ALA A 42 40.18 15.37 1.31
N GLY A 43 40.83 14.42 0.64
CA GLY A 43 42.06 14.71 -0.11
C GLY A 43 42.90 13.53 -0.60
N ASP A 44 42.48 12.29 -0.46
CA ASP A 44 43.18 11.15 -1.04
C ASP A 44 42.33 10.38 -2.02
N ASP A 45 42.73 10.33 -3.30
CA ASP A 45 42.11 9.68 -4.43
C ASP A 45 42.12 8.13 -4.38
N ASN A 46 42.08 7.53 -3.20
CA ASN A 46 41.95 6.09 -3.06
C ASN A 46 40.49 5.71 -2.90
N PHE A 47 39.96 5.01 -3.90
CA PHE A 47 38.61 4.43 -3.99
C PHE A 47 38.32 3.33 -2.95
N ASN A 48 38.59 3.53 -1.69
CA ASN A 48 38.09 2.72 -0.59
C ASN A 48 36.72 3.24 -0.17
N GLY A 49 35.71 2.38 -0.21
CA GLY A 49 34.30 2.67 -0.04
C GLY A 49 34.01 3.79 0.95
N ARG A 50 33.32 4.82 0.49
CA ARG A 50 33.03 6.06 1.24
C ARG A 50 31.89 5.82 2.23
N VAL A 51 32.24 5.30 3.39
CA VAL A 51 31.31 5.06 4.49
C VAL A 51 31.45 6.16 5.54
N PHE A 52 30.33 6.79 5.88
CA PHE A 52 30.25 7.84 6.91
C PHE A 52 29.51 7.26 8.11
N TYR A 53 30.15 7.36 9.26
CA TYR A 53 29.61 6.87 10.52
C TYR A 53 29.18 8.06 11.39
N PRO A 54 27.91 8.29 11.69
CA PRO A 54 27.50 9.41 12.55
C PRO A 54 28.18 9.47 13.90
N ILE A 55 28.58 8.32 14.44
CA ILE A 55 29.38 8.24 15.69
C ILE A 55 30.69 9.02 15.58
N ALA A 56 31.34 9.01 14.42
CA ALA A 56 32.57 9.77 14.19
C ALA A 56 32.37 11.29 14.23
N TYR A 57 31.14 11.75 14.12
CA TYR A 57 30.72 13.15 14.20
C TYR A 57 30.11 13.49 15.57
N GLY A 58 30.16 12.56 16.52
CA GLY A 58 29.67 12.76 17.88
C GLY A 58 28.24 12.33 18.14
N ALA A 59 27.61 11.59 17.22
CA ALA A 59 26.30 10.99 17.49
C ALA A 59 26.38 9.95 18.61
N ASP A 60 25.38 9.93 19.48
CA ASP A 60 25.27 9.00 20.59
C ASP A 60 24.41 7.78 20.19
N PRO A 61 25.03 6.61 19.97
CA PRO A 61 24.30 5.41 19.54
C PRO A 61 23.47 4.77 20.66
N THR A 62 23.53 5.29 21.88
CA THR A 62 22.75 4.77 23.03
C THR A 62 21.36 5.40 23.12
N GLY A 63 21.10 6.50 22.39
CA GLY A 63 19.82 7.22 22.40
C GLY A 63 19.61 8.11 23.65
N VAL A 64 20.64 8.31 24.47
CA VAL A 64 20.57 9.18 25.65
C VAL A 64 20.71 10.64 25.23
N ASN A 65 21.76 10.95 24.46
CA ASN A 65 22.02 12.31 23.99
C ASN A 65 21.45 12.54 22.58
N GLU A 66 21.18 13.80 22.29
CA GLU A 66 20.70 14.27 21.00
C GLU A 66 21.76 14.08 19.91
N SER A 67 21.37 13.65 18.72
CA SER A 67 22.29 13.25 17.64
C SER A 67 22.00 13.89 16.28
N SER A 68 20.99 14.76 16.18
CA SER A 68 20.58 15.35 14.88
C SER A 68 21.72 16.08 14.20
N ASP A 69 22.47 16.93 14.94
CA ASP A 69 23.55 17.73 14.35
C ASP A 69 24.74 16.87 13.89
N ALA A 70 25.03 15.81 14.60
CA ALA A 70 26.10 14.87 14.23
C ALA A 70 25.74 14.10 12.93
N ILE A 71 24.49 13.66 12.80
CA ILE A 71 23.99 13.00 11.58
C ILE A 71 23.99 14.00 10.42
N LEU A 72 23.52 15.22 10.62
CA LEU A 72 23.53 16.27 9.60
C LEU A 72 24.96 16.60 9.13
N SER A 73 25.93 16.59 10.04
CA SER A 73 27.34 16.81 9.71
C SER A 73 27.91 15.67 8.87
N ALA A 74 27.60 14.41 9.21
CA ALA A 74 27.97 13.26 8.40
C ALA A 74 27.37 13.31 6.98
N LEU A 75 26.10 13.72 6.87
CA LEU A 75 25.43 13.93 5.59
C LEU A 75 26.07 15.06 4.78
N ALA A 76 26.40 16.19 5.41
CA ALA A 76 27.03 17.32 4.74
C ALA A 76 28.38 16.93 4.12
N ASP A 77 29.21 16.19 4.86
CA ASP A 77 30.48 15.69 4.36
C ASP A 77 30.28 14.68 3.21
N ALA A 78 29.34 13.76 3.35
CA ALA A 78 29.00 12.79 2.32
C ALA A 78 28.54 13.46 1.01
N PHE A 79 27.68 14.46 1.11
CA PHE A 79 27.16 15.20 -0.03
C PHE A 79 28.16 16.25 -0.59
N SER A 80 29.27 16.48 0.07
CA SER A 80 30.36 17.33 -0.44
C SER A 80 31.22 16.63 -1.50
N ILE A 81 31.11 15.31 -1.61
CA ILE A 81 31.86 14.50 -2.57
C ILE A 81 31.42 14.85 -4.00
N ARG A 82 32.39 14.96 -4.89
CA ARG A 82 32.17 15.26 -6.31
C ARG A 82 32.86 14.20 -7.17
N ASN A 83 32.05 13.39 -7.87
CA ASN A 83 32.59 12.38 -8.81
C ASN A 83 32.59 12.89 -10.26
N GLY A 84 31.97 14.02 -10.53
CA GLY A 84 31.93 14.62 -11.86
C GLY A 84 30.93 14.00 -12.83
N VAL A 85 30.19 12.95 -12.44
CA VAL A 85 29.13 12.34 -13.24
C VAL A 85 27.77 12.89 -12.80
N GLU A 86 27.00 13.38 -13.76
CA GLU A 86 25.63 13.83 -13.53
C GLU A 86 24.67 12.70 -13.90
N MET A 87 23.80 12.31 -12.98
CA MET A 87 22.78 11.25 -13.16
C MET A 87 21.53 11.79 -13.84
N LEU A 88 21.05 12.93 -13.33
CA LEU A 88 20.01 13.78 -13.92
C LEU A 88 20.48 15.23 -13.87
N PRO A 89 19.86 16.15 -14.64
CA PRO A 89 20.21 17.57 -14.55
C PRO A 89 20.15 18.07 -13.11
N GLY A 90 21.32 18.47 -12.57
CA GLY A 90 21.48 18.95 -11.20
C GLY A 90 21.64 17.87 -10.13
N ILE A 91 21.70 16.59 -10.48
CA ILE A 91 21.94 15.47 -9.54
C ILE A 91 23.30 14.82 -9.86
N THR A 92 24.23 14.92 -8.95
CA THR A 92 25.57 14.35 -9.06
C THR A 92 25.62 12.94 -8.45
N ASP A 93 26.23 11.99 -9.13
CA ASP A 93 26.57 10.67 -8.58
C ASP A 93 27.61 10.83 -7.45
N LEU A 94 27.26 10.41 -6.24
CA LEU A 94 28.15 10.43 -5.07
C LEU A 94 28.98 9.13 -4.96
N GLY A 95 28.85 8.21 -5.93
CA GLY A 95 29.68 7.03 -6.05
C GLY A 95 29.38 5.95 -5.01
N GLY A 96 28.10 5.76 -4.66
CA GLY A 96 27.68 4.73 -3.71
C GLY A 96 28.08 5.05 -2.26
N VAL A 97 27.95 6.31 -1.86
CA VAL A 97 28.16 6.75 -0.47
C VAL A 97 27.25 5.99 0.47
N VAL A 98 27.77 5.58 1.61
CA VAL A 98 27.02 4.90 2.67
C VAL A 98 27.02 5.74 3.94
N ILE A 99 25.85 6.02 4.49
CA ILE A 99 25.66 6.50 5.85
C ILE A 99 25.27 5.30 6.70
N ASP A 100 26.21 4.77 7.45
CA ASP A 100 26.01 3.57 8.27
C ASP A 100 25.76 3.96 9.73
N LEU A 101 24.55 3.66 10.21
CA LEU A 101 24.13 3.92 11.58
C LEU A 101 24.66 2.87 12.58
N GLN A 102 25.37 1.85 12.12
CA GLN A 102 26.07 0.84 12.92
C GLN A 102 25.22 0.17 14.00
N GLY A 103 23.92 0.00 13.78
CA GLY A 103 22.99 -0.57 14.76
C GLY A 103 22.68 0.35 15.96
N GLY A 104 23.12 1.61 15.92
CA GLY A 104 22.87 2.57 16.98
C GLY A 104 21.39 2.99 17.05
N ASN A 105 20.99 3.44 18.26
CA ASN A 105 19.71 4.11 18.51
C ASN A 105 19.97 5.59 18.71
N TYR A 106 19.54 6.43 17.78
CA TYR A 106 19.85 7.86 17.79
C TYR A 106 18.62 8.70 18.13
N LYS A 107 18.73 9.53 19.17
CA LYS A 107 17.70 10.49 19.54
C LYS A 107 17.73 11.69 18.60
N ILE A 108 16.60 12.02 17.98
CA ILE A 108 16.44 13.07 16.97
C ILE A 108 15.48 14.14 17.50
N SER A 109 15.94 15.38 17.62
CA SER A 109 15.14 16.51 18.12
C SER A 109 14.63 17.45 17.03
N LYS A 110 15.12 17.30 15.81
CA LYS A 110 14.73 18.08 14.63
C LYS A 110 14.91 17.24 13.36
N PRO A 111 14.19 17.53 12.27
CA PRO A 111 14.31 16.79 11.02
C PRO A 111 15.73 16.66 10.49
N ILE A 112 16.07 15.48 10.04
CA ILE A 112 17.30 15.22 9.29
C ILE A 112 17.04 15.56 7.83
N ARG A 113 17.39 16.79 7.42
CA ARG A 113 17.21 17.27 6.04
C ARG A 113 18.44 16.97 5.20
N PHE A 114 18.19 16.25 4.11
CA PHE A 114 19.26 15.89 3.18
C PHE A 114 19.64 17.06 2.29
N PRO A 115 20.94 17.27 2.01
CA PRO A 115 21.37 18.20 0.98
C PRO A 115 20.85 17.76 -0.39
N ALA A 116 20.37 18.71 -1.19
CA ALA A 116 19.88 18.45 -2.53
C ALA A 116 21.02 18.25 -3.55
N GLY A 117 20.72 17.61 -4.68
CA GLY A 117 21.62 17.52 -5.83
C GLY A 117 22.65 16.39 -5.75
N GLY A 118 22.47 15.43 -4.84
CA GLY A 118 23.28 14.20 -4.79
C GLY A 118 22.43 12.95 -4.87
N GLY A 119 22.94 11.88 -5.48
CA GLY A 119 22.30 10.57 -5.61
C GLY A 119 23.31 9.43 -5.50
N ASN A 120 22.83 8.19 -5.65
CA ASN A 120 23.58 6.96 -5.40
C ASN A 120 24.08 6.91 -3.95
N VAL A 121 23.14 6.97 -3.01
CA VAL A 121 23.39 7.03 -1.56
C VAL A 121 22.64 5.89 -0.86
N LEU A 122 23.29 5.24 0.09
CA LEU A 122 22.69 4.28 0.99
C LEU A 122 22.72 4.80 2.44
N VAL A 123 21.58 4.80 3.11
CA VAL A 123 21.45 5.01 4.56
C VAL A 123 20.96 3.73 5.19
N CYS A 124 21.66 3.20 6.19
CA CYS A 124 21.30 1.86 6.67
C CYS A 124 21.64 1.60 8.15
N GLN A 125 21.00 0.51 8.65
CA GLN A 125 21.37 -0.24 9.86
C GLN A 125 21.32 0.57 11.16
N GLY A 126 20.13 0.95 11.63
CA GLY A 126 19.99 1.58 12.95
C GLY A 126 18.59 2.05 13.25
N THR A 127 18.46 2.80 14.33
CA THR A 127 17.20 3.38 14.80
C THR A 127 17.31 4.90 14.87
N LEU A 128 16.34 5.58 14.29
CA LEU A 128 16.13 7.03 14.46
C LEU A 128 14.87 7.22 15.30
N ARG A 129 15.01 7.83 16.48
CA ARG A 129 13.90 8.03 17.39
C ARG A 129 13.68 9.49 17.71
N ALA A 130 12.44 9.96 17.52
CA ALA A 130 12.04 11.29 17.92
C ALA A 130 12.24 11.51 19.42
N SER A 131 12.80 12.66 19.79
CA SER A 131 12.83 13.11 21.19
C SER A 131 11.44 13.59 21.61
N ASP A 132 11.23 13.77 22.91
CA ASP A 132 9.96 14.31 23.45
C ASP A 132 9.68 15.77 23.02
N THR A 133 10.66 16.44 22.42
CA THR A 133 10.55 17.82 21.89
C THR A 133 10.57 17.87 20.37
N PHE A 134 10.48 16.72 19.70
CA PHE A 134 10.41 16.68 18.23
C PHE A 134 9.09 17.34 17.76
N PRO A 135 9.11 18.18 16.70
CA PRO A 135 7.91 18.81 16.16
C PRO A 135 6.88 17.78 15.68
N ASP A 136 5.62 17.98 16.05
CA ASP A 136 4.52 17.04 15.77
C ASP A 136 3.98 17.12 14.33
N ASP A 137 4.40 18.11 13.56
CA ASP A 137 4.06 18.34 12.15
C ASP A 137 5.22 18.06 11.16
N GLU A 138 6.38 17.63 11.65
CA GLU A 138 7.56 17.32 10.84
C GLU A 138 7.86 15.81 10.80
N HIS A 139 8.82 15.39 9.96
CA HIS A 139 9.22 13.98 9.79
C HIS A 139 10.68 13.79 10.21
N LEU A 140 11.02 12.60 10.72
CA LEU A 140 12.38 12.27 11.17
C LEU A 140 13.42 12.52 10.08
N ILE A 141 13.09 12.13 8.84
CA ILE A 141 13.90 12.44 7.65
C ILE A 141 13.05 13.23 6.66
N GLU A 142 13.62 14.27 6.10
CA GLU A 142 12.99 15.09 5.06
C GLU A 142 13.91 15.24 3.84
N LEU A 143 13.47 14.71 2.70
CA LEU A 143 14.00 15.02 1.38
C LEU A 143 13.24 16.24 0.84
N TRP A 144 13.69 17.40 1.26
CA TRP A 144 13.07 18.69 0.94
C TRP A 144 14.12 19.76 0.67
N SER A 145 14.01 20.40 -0.48
CA SER A 145 14.84 21.56 -0.87
C SER A 145 14.08 22.86 -0.63
N PRO A 146 14.75 23.95 -0.23
CA PRO A 146 14.13 25.28 -0.19
C PRO A 146 13.48 25.70 -1.51
N ASN A 147 13.90 25.11 -2.63
CA ASN A 147 13.32 25.34 -3.96
C ASN A 147 12.10 24.46 -4.23
N SER A 148 11.79 23.50 -3.36
CA SER A 148 10.59 22.67 -3.47
C SER A 148 9.35 23.45 -3.06
N HIS A 149 8.30 23.41 -3.88
CA HIS A 149 7.01 24.01 -3.54
C HIS A 149 6.11 22.97 -2.89
N LYS A 150 5.97 23.00 -1.57
CA LYS A 150 5.03 22.13 -0.82
C LYS A 150 3.63 22.35 -1.37
N LEU A 151 2.91 21.26 -1.68
CA LEU A 151 1.49 21.35 -2.04
C LEU A 151 0.69 21.73 -0.78
N ASN A 152 -0.11 22.78 -0.88
CA ASN A 152 -1.03 23.14 0.20
C ASN A 152 -2.19 22.13 0.18
N THR A 153 -2.13 21.07 0.98
CA THR A 153 -3.11 19.99 1.00
C THR A 153 -4.49 20.43 1.53
N SER A 154 -4.56 21.59 2.20
CA SER A 154 -5.80 22.16 2.72
C SER A 154 -6.65 22.91 1.69
N SER A 155 -6.11 23.19 0.48
CA SER A 155 -6.78 24.01 -0.54
C SER A 155 -7.11 23.28 -1.84
N ILE A 156 -6.95 21.97 -1.90
CA ILE A 156 -7.33 21.19 -3.08
C ILE A 156 -8.84 20.91 -3.00
N ASN A 157 -9.64 21.69 -3.72
CA ASN A 157 -11.03 21.37 -3.92
C ASN A 157 -11.15 20.00 -4.62
N PRO A 158 -12.15 19.18 -4.29
CA PRO A 158 -12.32 17.85 -4.89
C PRO A 158 -12.50 17.82 -6.41
N GLY A 159 -12.60 18.97 -7.07
CA GLY A 159 -12.72 19.09 -8.53
C GLY A 159 -11.50 19.70 -9.24
N ASP A 160 -10.54 20.25 -8.49
CA ASP A 160 -9.34 20.89 -9.02
C ASP A 160 -8.15 19.91 -8.98
N PHE A 161 -8.26 18.81 -9.73
CA PHE A 161 -7.07 18.08 -10.11
C PHE A 161 -6.48 18.74 -11.34
N PRO A 162 -5.38 19.51 -11.22
CA PRO A 162 -4.66 19.87 -12.41
C PRO A 162 -4.27 18.53 -13.04
N ILE A 163 -4.78 18.29 -14.25
CA ILE A 163 -4.07 17.42 -15.18
C ILE A 163 -2.65 17.95 -15.11
N ILE A 164 -1.76 17.20 -14.45
CA ILE A 164 -0.36 17.56 -14.37
C ILE A 164 0.10 17.47 -15.83
N LYS A 165 -0.04 18.59 -16.56
CA LYS A 165 0.76 18.80 -17.75
C LYS A 165 2.16 18.46 -17.25
N ALA A 166 2.87 17.61 -17.97
CA ALA A 166 4.26 17.28 -17.70
C ALA A 166 5.04 18.60 -17.58
N GLN A 167 4.91 19.28 -16.45
CA GLN A 167 5.78 20.33 -16.03
C GLN A 167 7.06 19.59 -15.69
N ASN A 168 8.15 20.02 -16.30
CA ASN A 168 9.50 19.67 -15.87
C ASN A 168 9.66 20.12 -14.41
N ASN A 169 9.05 19.38 -13.48
CA ASN A 169 9.30 19.57 -12.06
C ASN A 169 10.73 19.14 -11.81
N PRO A 170 11.59 20.04 -11.33
CA PRO A 170 12.96 19.68 -11.07
C PRO A 170 12.99 18.56 -10.03
N ILE A 171 13.75 17.50 -10.29
CA ILE A 171 14.08 16.48 -9.29
C ILE A 171 15.28 17.01 -8.52
N TYR A 172 15.15 17.03 -7.18
CA TYR A 172 16.23 17.46 -6.29
C TYR A 172 16.90 16.29 -5.59
N TYR A 173 16.26 15.13 -5.55
CA TYR A 173 16.75 13.91 -4.88
C TYR A 173 16.49 12.71 -5.78
N GLU A 174 17.54 11.95 -6.06
CA GLU A 174 17.47 10.76 -6.89
C GLU A 174 18.32 9.64 -6.29
N ASP A 175 17.85 8.39 -6.44
CA ASP A 175 18.61 7.18 -6.11
C ASP A 175 19.21 7.19 -4.69
N ILE A 176 18.39 7.54 -3.70
CA ILE A 176 18.71 7.39 -2.28
C ILE A 176 17.98 6.16 -1.75
N THR A 177 18.72 5.28 -1.10
CA THR A 177 18.19 4.06 -0.50
C THR A 177 18.21 4.16 1.02
N PHE A 178 17.05 3.92 1.65
CA PHE A 178 16.90 3.68 3.10
C PHE A 178 16.69 2.19 3.31
N ARG A 179 17.56 1.55 4.10
CA ARG A 179 17.49 0.10 4.29
C ARG A 179 17.83 -0.31 5.71
N ASP A 180 17.08 -1.28 6.25
CA ASP A 180 17.32 -1.85 7.57
C ASP A 180 17.29 -0.80 8.69
N ILE A 181 16.33 0.14 8.63
CA ILE A 181 16.20 1.25 9.58
C ILE A 181 14.86 1.15 10.32
N LEU A 182 14.88 1.38 11.62
CA LEU A 182 13.69 1.64 12.40
C LEU A 182 13.52 3.14 12.59
N PHE A 183 12.38 3.68 12.12
CA PHE A 183 11.92 5.05 12.34
C PHE A 183 10.90 5.03 13.47
N ASP A 184 11.26 5.52 14.64
CA ASP A 184 10.36 5.64 15.80
C ASP A 184 9.99 7.10 16.02
N SER A 185 8.81 7.49 15.55
CA SER A 185 8.32 8.86 15.71
C SER A 185 7.88 9.20 17.14
N ASN A 186 7.95 8.26 18.08
CA ASN A 186 7.67 8.47 19.51
C ASN A 186 6.33 9.20 19.78
N ASN A 187 5.31 8.93 18.95
CA ASN A 187 4.00 9.59 18.95
C ASN A 187 4.05 11.11 18.66
N SER A 188 5.01 11.55 17.84
CA SER A 188 5.16 12.94 17.39
C SER A 188 5.59 12.98 15.93
N GLY A 189 4.81 13.65 15.07
CA GLY A 189 5.15 13.82 13.65
C GLY A 189 5.12 12.53 12.82
N GLY A 190 6.01 12.44 11.84
CA GLY A 190 6.08 11.35 10.87
C GLY A 190 7.48 10.73 10.71
N GLY A 191 7.57 9.69 9.86
CA GLY A 191 8.82 8.99 9.62
C GLY A 191 9.65 9.61 8.50
N LEU A 192 9.17 9.56 7.26
CA LEU A 192 9.91 10.03 6.09
C LEU A 192 9.03 10.91 5.19
N PHE A 193 9.48 12.11 4.90
CA PHE A 193 8.88 13.03 3.95
C PHE A 193 9.74 13.18 2.69
N MET A 194 9.09 13.10 1.52
CA MET A 194 9.74 13.19 0.21
C MET A 194 8.97 14.14 -0.70
N ILE A 195 9.68 15.08 -1.33
CA ILE A 195 9.13 15.99 -2.32
C ILE A 195 10.14 16.23 -3.45
N ASP A 196 9.66 16.24 -4.69
CA ASP A 196 10.48 16.40 -5.90
C ASP A 196 11.59 15.33 -5.97
N THR A 197 11.20 14.08 -5.73
CA THR A 197 12.08 12.90 -5.66
C THR A 197 11.85 11.94 -6.82
N ALA A 198 12.90 11.21 -7.20
CA ALA A 198 12.80 10.08 -8.13
C ALA A 198 13.65 8.91 -7.66
N ARG A 199 13.12 7.69 -7.87
CA ARG A 199 13.84 6.43 -7.61
C ARG A 199 14.40 6.28 -6.20
N ILE A 200 13.73 6.88 -5.19
CA ILE A 200 14.04 6.62 -3.79
C ILE A 200 13.59 5.19 -3.46
N ARG A 201 14.43 4.46 -2.74
CA ARG A 201 14.14 3.09 -2.31
C ARG A 201 14.05 3.03 -0.79
N ILE A 202 12.95 2.45 -0.29
CA ILE A 202 12.72 2.18 1.12
C ILE A 202 12.53 0.67 1.22
N ASN A 203 13.46 -0.01 1.89
CA ASN A 203 13.47 -1.46 1.92
C ASN A 203 13.81 -1.99 3.33
N ASN A 204 13.03 -2.97 3.80
CA ASN A 204 13.20 -3.59 5.10
C ASN A 204 13.27 -2.56 6.25
N CYS A 205 12.39 -1.57 6.23
CA CYS A 205 12.30 -0.52 7.25
C CYS A 205 11.06 -0.71 8.13
N PHE A 206 11.15 -0.22 9.37
CA PHE A 206 10.05 -0.14 10.31
C PHE A 206 9.71 1.32 10.59
N PHE A 207 8.43 1.67 10.50
CA PHE A 207 7.91 3.00 10.84
C PHE A 207 6.91 2.86 11.97
N LEU A 208 7.27 3.35 13.15
CA LEU A 208 6.48 3.18 14.36
C LEU A 208 6.04 4.53 14.94
N HIS A 209 4.91 4.52 15.62
CA HIS A 209 4.41 5.60 16.47
C HIS A 209 4.25 6.97 15.77
N PHE A 210 4.07 6.98 14.44
CA PHE A 210 3.78 8.21 13.71
C PHE A 210 2.35 8.70 14.01
N THR A 211 2.17 10.02 14.07
CA THR A 211 0.86 10.66 14.25
C THR A 211 0.35 11.31 12.98
N THR A 212 1.24 11.64 12.06
CA THR A 212 0.93 12.20 10.75
C THR A 212 1.05 11.12 9.66
N GLN A 213 2.20 10.95 9.03
CA GLN A 213 2.45 9.91 8.04
C GLN A 213 3.69 9.08 8.41
N GLY A 214 3.62 7.76 8.24
CA GLY A 214 4.82 6.93 8.26
C GLY A 214 5.74 7.31 7.10
N ILE A 215 5.19 7.33 5.88
CA ILE A 215 5.88 7.77 4.65
C ILE A 215 4.95 8.72 3.89
N LEU A 216 5.46 9.90 3.53
CA LEU A 216 4.77 10.87 2.68
C LEU A 216 5.57 11.15 1.41
N VAL A 217 5.01 10.83 0.25
CA VAL A 217 5.50 11.24 -1.07
C VAL A 217 4.59 12.34 -1.59
N GLN A 218 4.99 13.59 -1.42
CA GLN A 218 4.14 14.73 -1.81
C GLN A 218 4.22 15.04 -3.30
N LYS A 219 5.42 14.92 -3.90
CA LYS A 219 5.69 15.02 -5.32
C LYS A 219 6.85 14.09 -5.67
N GLY A 220 6.96 13.74 -6.93
CA GLY A 220 7.99 12.85 -7.43
C GLY A 220 7.38 11.62 -8.09
N HIS A 221 8.25 10.75 -8.56
CA HIS A 221 7.85 9.57 -9.30
C HIS A 221 8.85 8.42 -9.14
N GLU A 222 8.40 7.19 -9.46
CA GLU A 222 9.25 6.00 -9.44
C GLU A 222 9.92 5.75 -8.06
N ASN A 223 9.23 6.06 -6.95
CA ASN A 223 9.70 5.69 -5.62
C ASN A 223 9.21 4.29 -5.26
N PHE A 224 10.06 3.51 -4.59
CA PHE A 224 9.84 2.09 -4.30
C PHE A 224 9.84 1.85 -2.80
N ILE A 225 8.72 1.39 -2.24
CA ILE A 225 8.56 1.02 -0.84
C ILE A 225 8.34 -0.48 -0.79
N SER A 226 9.23 -1.21 -0.13
CA SER A 226 9.18 -2.67 -0.16
C SER A 226 9.58 -3.33 1.16
N SER A 227 9.03 -4.53 1.40
CA SER A 227 9.42 -5.41 2.51
C SER A 227 9.45 -4.71 3.87
N SER A 228 8.56 -3.75 4.10
CA SER A 228 8.58 -2.85 5.26
C SER A 228 7.35 -3.00 6.13
N PHE A 229 7.45 -2.54 7.38
CA PHE A 229 6.36 -2.54 8.35
C PHE A 229 6.05 -1.11 8.78
N LEU A 230 4.75 -0.78 8.83
CA LEU A 230 4.29 0.53 9.30
C LEU A 230 3.15 0.36 10.31
N GLY A 231 3.22 1.05 11.44
CA GLY A 231 2.15 1.00 12.44
C GLY A 231 2.37 1.94 13.61
N GLN A 232 1.28 2.35 14.26
CA GLN A 232 1.37 3.15 15.50
C GLN A 232 1.82 2.31 16.70
N HIS A 233 1.63 0.99 16.62
CA HIS A 233 2.09 0.02 17.61
C HIS A 233 2.92 -1.05 16.94
N SER A 234 3.91 -1.58 17.67
CA SER A 234 4.69 -2.75 17.25
C SER A 234 3.94 -4.08 17.46
N THR A 235 2.74 -4.05 18.05
CA THR A 235 1.93 -5.24 18.33
C THR A 235 0.78 -5.37 17.35
N VAL A 236 0.41 -6.61 17.10
CA VAL A 236 -0.67 -7.04 16.19
C VAL A 236 -2.03 -6.55 16.69
N GLY A 237 -2.96 -6.36 15.77
CA GLY A 237 -4.31 -5.87 15.96
C GLY A 237 -5.15 -6.52 17.04
N GLY A 238 -6.28 -5.90 17.35
CA GLY A 238 -7.14 -6.24 18.47
C GLY A 238 -6.78 -5.48 19.75
N ASP A 239 -5.88 -4.50 19.67
CA ASP A 239 -5.64 -3.57 20.76
C ASP A 239 -6.91 -2.79 21.10
N ARG A 240 -7.18 -2.60 22.40
CA ARG A 240 -8.35 -1.86 22.86
C ARG A 240 -8.36 -0.40 22.44
N SER A 241 -7.18 0.16 22.16
CA SER A 241 -6.96 1.52 21.66
C SER A 241 -7.09 1.66 20.15
N GLU A 242 -7.44 0.60 19.41
CA GLU A 242 -7.60 0.65 17.96
C GLU A 242 -8.50 1.81 17.47
N ARG A 243 -9.51 2.18 18.28
CA ARG A 243 -10.40 3.32 17.98
C ARG A 243 -9.67 4.66 17.91
N ASP A 244 -8.57 4.77 18.64
CA ASP A 244 -7.79 6.01 18.80
C ASP A 244 -6.66 6.11 17.78
N PHE A 245 -6.42 5.05 16.96
CA PHE A 245 -5.41 5.09 15.94
C PHE A 245 -5.66 6.21 14.95
N SER A 246 -4.62 6.95 14.65
CA SER A 246 -4.62 8.11 13.78
C SER A 246 -3.54 7.99 12.69
N GLY A 247 -3.37 9.01 11.89
CA GLY A 247 -2.32 9.06 10.87
C GLY A 247 -2.55 8.16 9.67
N THR A 248 -1.66 8.29 8.73
CA THR A 248 -1.64 7.52 7.47
C THR A 248 -0.30 6.79 7.35
N ALA A 249 -0.31 5.48 7.14
CA ALA A 249 0.96 4.77 7.06
C ALA A 249 1.75 5.19 5.81
N ILE A 250 1.13 5.16 4.62
CA ILE A 250 1.76 5.57 3.36
C ILE A 250 0.83 6.54 2.63
N ASP A 251 1.30 7.74 2.31
CA ASP A 251 0.58 8.75 1.55
C ASP A 251 1.33 9.06 0.24
N LEU A 252 0.75 8.68 -0.90
CA LEU A 252 1.31 8.84 -2.23
C LEU A 252 0.54 9.90 -3.03
N ALA A 253 1.02 11.14 -3.01
CA ALA A 253 0.53 12.21 -3.88
C ALA A 253 1.39 12.36 -5.15
N GLY A 254 2.51 11.62 -5.24
CA GLY A 254 3.31 11.47 -6.45
C GLY A 254 2.79 10.38 -7.37
N ASN A 255 3.34 10.29 -8.58
CA ASN A 255 2.94 9.34 -9.61
C ASN A 255 3.94 8.18 -9.74
N ASP A 256 3.53 7.11 -10.43
CA ASP A 256 4.41 5.99 -10.84
C ASP A 256 5.18 5.32 -9.69
N ASN A 257 4.66 5.38 -8.46
CA ASN A 257 5.30 4.75 -7.31
C ASN A 257 4.84 3.31 -7.14
N ALA A 258 5.67 2.50 -6.48
CA ALA A 258 5.33 1.11 -6.17
C ALA A 258 5.46 0.83 -4.66
N VAL A 259 4.43 0.16 -4.10
CA VAL A 259 4.44 -0.40 -2.75
C VAL A 259 4.31 -1.91 -2.87
N THR A 260 5.29 -2.65 -2.33
CA THR A 260 5.38 -4.09 -2.53
C THR A 260 5.71 -4.82 -1.22
N ASP A 261 4.89 -5.84 -0.88
CA ASP A 261 5.14 -6.71 0.29
C ASP A 261 5.31 -5.92 1.60
N VAL A 262 4.37 -5.04 1.89
CA VAL A 262 4.37 -4.17 3.08
C VAL A 262 3.25 -4.59 4.02
N ALA A 263 3.57 -4.68 5.33
CA ALA A 263 2.58 -4.89 6.37
C ALA A 263 2.25 -3.57 7.09
N ILE A 264 0.95 -3.26 7.20
CA ILE A 264 0.46 -2.02 7.81
C ILE A 264 -0.48 -2.36 8.97
N PHE A 265 -0.10 -1.94 10.18
CA PHE A 265 -0.89 -2.14 11.39
C PHE A 265 -1.15 -0.83 12.11
N SER A 266 -2.31 -0.73 12.72
CA SER A 266 -2.63 0.31 13.71
C SER A 266 -2.78 1.76 13.20
N ALA A 267 -2.56 2.06 11.93
CA ALA A 267 -2.83 3.41 11.38
C ALA A 267 -4.34 3.61 11.11
N ALA A 268 -4.81 4.85 11.07
CA ALA A 268 -6.18 5.16 10.67
C ALA A 268 -6.42 4.88 9.18
N ILE A 269 -5.45 5.23 8.33
CA ILE A 269 -5.44 4.92 6.90
C ILE A 269 -4.15 4.13 6.60
N GLY A 270 -4.30 2.97 5.94
CA GLY A 270 -3.15 2.19 5.53
C GLY A 270 -2.41 2.86 4.38
N VAL A 271 -3.00 2.91 3.20
CA VAL A 271 -2.41 3.56 2.02
C VAL A 271 -3.38 4.61 1.48
N LEU A 272 -2.91 5.83 1.32
CA LEU A 272 -3.63 6.93 0.68
C LEU A 272 -3.01 7.22 -0.69
N LEU A 273 -3.81 7.07 -1.76
CA LEU A 273 -3.41 7.29 -3.14
C LEU A 273 -4.08 8.56 -3.68
N ARG A 274 -3.27 9.56 -3.96
CA ARG A 274 -3.70 10.86 -4.52
C ARG A 274 -3.12 11.12 -5.90
N GLY A 275 -1.98 10.48 -6.22
CA GLY A 275 -1.32 10.53 -7.53
C GLY A 275 -1.75 9.39 -8.44
N GLN A 276 -1.32 9.45 -9.70
CA GLN A 276 -1.68 8.51 -10.75
C GLN A 276 -0.64 7.39 -10.92
N ALA A 277 -1.02 6.33 -11.64
CA ALA A 277 -0.15 5.23 -12.08
C ALA A 277 0.61 4.51 -10.95
N ASN A 278 0.08 4.53 -9.72
CA ASN A 278 0.70 3.85 -8.59
C ASN A 278 0.36 2.35 -8.60
N ILE A 279 1.30 1.52 -8.17
CA ILE A 279 1.17 0.07 -8.07
C ILE A 279 1.25 -0.34 -6.60
N ILE A 280 0.21 -1.03 -6.12
CA ILE A 280 0.11 -1.55 -4.76
C ILE A 280 -0.02 -3.07 -4.87
N THR A 281 0.97 -3.82 -4.43
CA THR A 281 0.95 -5.28 -4.52
C THR A 281 1.48 -5.95 -3.25
N GLY A 282 0.83 -7.04 -2.83
CA GLY A 282 1.25 -7.78 -1.64
C GLY A 282 1.14 -6.99 -0.33
N VAL A 283 0.34 -5.93 -0.28
CA VAL A 283 0.18 -5.13 0.93
C VAL A 283 -0.83 -5.78 1.86
N HIS A 284 -0.43 -5.99 3.11
CA HIS A 284 -1.31 -6.47 4.16
C HIS A 284 -1.75 -5.30 5.04
N CYS A 285 -3.05 -4.96 4.98
CA CYS A 285 -3.68 -3.95 5.84
C CYS A 285 -4.43 -4.62 6.98
N TYR A 286 -3.90 -4.49 8.18
CA TYR A 286 -4.55 -4.79 9.45
C TYR A 286 -4.47 -3.56 10.36
N ASN A 287 -4.81 -2.43 9.81
CA ASN A 287 -4.85 -1.14 10.49
C ASN A 287 -6.22 -0.93 11.16
N LYS A 288 -6.55 0.27 11.59
CA LYS A 288 -7.83 0.60 12.22
C LYS A 288 -9.00 0.07 11.39
N ALA A 289 -9.84 -0.76 11.99
CA ALA A 289 -10.93 -1.41 11.28
C ALA A 289 -11.94 -0.39 10.74
N THR A 290 -12.57 -0.72 9.60
CA THR A 290 -13.59 0.14 8.97
C THR A 290 -14.76 0.45 9.90
N GLY A 291 -15.13 -0.49 10.81
CA GLY A 291 -16.16 -0.27 11.81
C GLY A 291 -15.83 0.83 12.83
N PHE A 292 -14.57 1.24 12.94
CA PHE A 292 -14.10 2.36 13.78
C PHE A 292 -13.68 3.59 12.94
N GLY A 293 -14.03 3.61 11.65
CA GLY A 293 -13.71 4.69 10.73
C GLY A 293 -12.34 4.58 10.08
N GLY A 294 -11.67 3.42 10.16
CA GLY A 294 -10.42 3.17 9.47
C GLY A 294 -10.61 2.81 7.99
N VAL A 295 -9.55 2.93 7.20
CA VAL A 295 -9.53 2.57 5.78
C VAL A 295 -8.22 1.84 5.47
N GLY A 296 -8.30 0.69 4.81
CA GLY A 296 -7.11 -0.04 4.37
C GLY A 296 -6.39 0.69 3.25
N ILE A 297 -7.06 0.88 2.11
CA ILE A 297 -6.52 1.62 0.96
C ILE A 297 -7.56 2.66 0.52
N LEU A 298 -7.18 3.92 0.49
CA LEU A 298 -8.02 5.03 0.04
C LEU A 298 -7.49 5.58 -1.29
N VAL A 299 -8.27 5.43 -2.35
CA VAL A 299 -7.98 6.03 -3.66
C VAL A 299 -8.82 7.29 -3.79
N LYS A 300 -8.18 8.45 -3.82
CA LYS A 300 -8.84 9.74 -4.02
C LYS A 300 -9.27 9.92 -5.47
N ALA A 301 -10.27 10.73 -5.68
CA ALA A 301 -10.62 11.18 -7.02
C ALA A 301 -9.37 11.74 -7.72
N GLY A 302 -9.05 11.26 -8.92
CA GLY A 302 -7.80 11.60 -9.62
C GLY A 302 -6.64 10.59 -9.44
N GLY A 303 -6.69 9.68 -8.46
CA GLY A 303 -5.76 8.56 -8.34
C GLY A 303 -5.98 7.47 -9.40
N SER A 304 -5.98 7.86 -10.68
CA SER A 304 -6.26 6.98 -11.82
C SER A 304 -5.05 6.12 -12.24
N LEU A 305 -5.26 5.20 -13.19
CA LEU A 305 -4.26 4.27 -13.71
C LEU A 305 -3.65 3.36 -12.61
N THR A 306 -4.36 3.19 -11.51
CA THR A 306 -3.87 2.52 -10.30
C THR A 306 -4.15 1.02 -10.36
N ARG A 307 -3.18 0.22 -9.89
CA ARG A 307 -3.32 -1.22 -9.72
C ARG A 307 -3.15 -1.60 -8.25
N ILE A 308 -4.13 -2.34 -7.74
CA ILE A 308 -4.14 -2.91 -6.39
C ILE A 308 -4.28 -4.42 -6.58
N SER A 309 -3.24 -5.19 -6.29
CA SER A 309 -3.22 -6.62 -6.57
C SER A 309 -2.59 -7.45 -5.45
N ASN A 310 -3.06 -8.67 -5.26
CA ASN A 310 -2.52 -9.61 -4.28
C ASN A 310 -2.48 -9.05 -2.84
N CYS A 311 -3.34 -8.07 -2.52
CA CYS A 311 -3.37 -7.44 -1.21
C CYS A 311 -4.25 -8.23 -0.24
N TYR A 312 -3.95 -8.11 1.04
CA TYR A 312 -4.68 -8.74 2.13
C TYR A 312 -5.30 -7.66 3.03
N LEU A 313 -6.62 -7.62 3.11
CA LEU A 313 -7.39 -6.61 3.85
C LEU A 313 -8.12 -7.29 5.02
N ASP A 314 -7.71 -6.99 6.25
CA ASP A 314 -8.24 -7.58 7.47
C ASP A 314 -9.08 -6.55 8.22
N PHE A 315 -10.40 -6.74 8.23
CA PHE A 315 -11.41 -5.79 8.75
C PHE A 315 -11.40 -4.41 8.08
N ASN A 316 -10.69 -4.27 6.97
CA ASN A 316 -10.50 -3.01 6.27
C ASN A 316 -11.15 -3.00 4.89
N ALA A 317 -11.59 -1.83 4.47
CA ALA A 317 -12.09 -1.60 3.12
C ALA A 317 -11.02 -0.98 2.21
N ILE A 318 -11.16 -1.24 0.90
CA ILE A 318 -10.62 -0.37 -0.15
C ILE A 318 -11.73 0.63 -0.48
N VAL A 319 -11.48 1.92 -0.28
CA VAL A 319 -12.41 2.99 -0.61
C VAL A 319 -11.88 3.75 -1.82
N MET A 320 -12.72 3.92 -2.85
CA MET A 320 -12.34 4.61 -4.07
C MET A 320 -13.33 5.75 -4.38
N GLU A 321 -12.83 6.97 -4.42
CA GLU A 321 -13.61 8.16 -4.78
C GLU A 321 -13.59 8.36 -6.30
N ASP A 322 -14.76 8.29 -6.96
CA ASP A 322 -14.93 8.41 -8.41
C ASP A 322 -13.85 7.66 -9.22
N PRO A 323 -13.70 6.34 -9.05
CA PRO A 323 -12.56 5.61 -9.59
C PRO A 323 -12.52 5.66 -11.12
N SER A 324 -11.31 5.92 -11.64
CA SER A 324 -11.04 5.96 -13.08
C SER A 324 -9.80 5.12 -13.41
N GLN A 325 -9.96 4.09 -14.23
CA GLN A 325 -8.90 3.14 -14.60
C GLN A 325 -8.19 2.54 -13.37
N VAL A 326 -8.98 1.95 -12.47
CA VAL A 326 -8.48 1.27 -11.27
C VAL A 326 -8.76 -0.22 -11.36
N HIS A 327 -7.76 -1.03 -11.06
CA HIS A 327 -7.90 -2.49 -10.99
C HIS A 327 -7.66 -2.99 -9.57
N VAL A 328 -8.61 -3.80 -9.05
CA VAL A 328 -8.51 -4.53 -7.78
C VAL A 328 -8.60 -6.02 -8.10
N THR A 329 -7.50 -6.74 -7.98
CA THR A 329 -7.42 -8.13 -8.45
C THR A 329 -6.67 -9.03 -7.48
N ASN A 330 -7.10 -10.30 -7.41
CA ASN A 330 -6.44 -11.34 -6.60
C ASN A 330 -6.25 -10.94 -5.13
N GLY A 331 -7.12 -10.08 -4.60
CA GLY A 331 -7.11 -9.63 -3.22
C GLY A 331 -7.82 -10.63 -2.31
N PHE A 332 -7.44 -10.58 -1.04
CA PHE A 332 -8.01 -11.38 0.02
C PHE A 332 -8.60 -10.47 1.11
N PHE A 333 -9.91 -10.56 1.34
CA PHE A 333 -10.65 -9.71 2.27
C PHE A 333 -11.24 -10.56 3.39
N LEU A 334 -10.88 -10.26 4.64
CA LEU A 334 -11.37 -10.92 5.84
C LEU A 334 -12.16 -9.95 6.74
N GLY A 335 -12.93 -10.52 7.64
CA GLY A 335 -13.63 -9.78 8.70
C GLY A 335 -14.57 -8.71 8.16
N ASP A 336 -15.36 -9.02 7.11
CA ASP A 336 -16.25 -8.08 6.40
C ASP A 336 -15.49 -6.96 5.65
N GLY A 337 -14.18 -7.13 5.40
CA GLY A 337 -13.44 -6.25 4.48
C GLY A 337 -14.10 -6.26 3.11
N ASN A 338 -14.23 -5.11 2.48
CA ASN A 338 -14.92 -4.97 1.20
C ASN A 338 -14.34 -3.85 0.34
N VAL A 339 -14.96 -3.61 -0.81
CA VAL A 339 -14.65 -2.47 -1.68
C VAL A 339 -15.82 -1.49 -1.62
N VAL A 340 -15.53 -0.21 -1.39
CA VAL A 340 -16.53 0.87 -1.36
C VAL A 340 -16.26 1.83 -2.51
N LEU A 341 -17.23 1.98 -3.41
CA LEU A 341 -17.22 2.99 -4.45
C LEU A 341 -17.93 4.22 -3.91
N LYS A 342 -17.18 5.30 -3.67
CA LYS A 342 -17.70 6.55 -3.14
C LYS A 342 -17.90 7.57 -4.24
N SER A 343 -19.12 8.00 -4.41
CA SER A 343 -19.49 9.02 -5.39
C SER A 343 -19.21 10.41 -4.84
N VAL A 344 -18.33 11.16 -5.49
CA VAL A 344 -18.05 12.58 -5.23
C VAL A 344 -18.63 13.46 -6.33
N GLN A 345 -18.42 13.06 -7.60
CA GLN A 345 -18.97 13.72 -8.78
C GLN A 345 -19.89 12.80 -9.60
N GLY A 346 -20.03 11.54 -9.17
CA GLY A 346 -20.91 10.57 -9.80
C GLY A 346 -20.29 9.79 -10.96
N HIS A 347 -18.96 9.68 -11.01
CA HIS A 347 -18.26 9.01 -12.10
C HIS A 347 -17.65 7.68 -11.65
N VAL A 348 -17.73 6.65 -12.51
CA VAL A 348 -16.93 5.42 -12.39
C VAL A 348 -16.60 4.92 -13.80
N ARG A 349 -15.31 4.82 -14.13
CA ARG A 349 -14.87 4.48 -15.49
C ARG A 349 -13.65 3.57 -15.48
N GLY A 350 -13.63 2.56 -16.34
CA GLY A 350 -12.50 1.64 -16.49
C GLY A 350 -12.13 0.90 -15.21
N LEU A 351 -13.12 0.56 -14.36
CA LEU A 351 -12.93 -0.11 -13.08
C LEU A 351 -13.01 -1.63 -13.25
N ASN A 352 -12.02 -2.36 -12.75
CA ASN A 352 -12.04 -3.82 -12.65
C ASN A 352 -11.90 -4.27 -11.19
N ILE A 353 -12.87 -5.03 -10.68
CA ILE A 353 -12.82 -5.73 -9.39
C ILE A 353 -13.06 -7.20 -9.67
N VAL A 354 -11.99 -7.97 -9.87
CA VAL A 354 -12.10 -9.34 -10.38
C VAL A 354 -11.18 -10.31 -9.65
N ASP A 355 -11.60 -11.56 -9.57
CA ASP A 355 -10.82 -12.69 -9.07
C ASP A 355 -10.37 -12.52 -7.59
N ASN A 356 -11.15 -11.79 -6.76
CA ASN A 356 -10.88 -11.59 -5.35
C ASN A 356 -11.64 -12.59 -4.49
N MET A 357 -11.15 -12.83 -3.28
CA MET A 357 -11.78 -13.67 -2.26
C MET A 357 -12.25 -12.83 -1.07
N PHE A 358 -13.53 -12.94 -0.73
CA PHE A 358 -14.15 -12.23 0.39
C PHE A 358 -14.68 -13.22 1.43
N ASN A 359 -14.34 -13.00 2.69
CA ASN A 359 -14.82 -13.82 3.81
C ASN A 359 -15.29 -12.91 4.95
N GLY A 360 -16.56 -13.00 5.28
CA GLY A 360 -17.18 -12.17 6.32
C GLY A 360 -18.15 -12.92 7.22
N ASN A 361 -18.83 -12.17 8.05
CA ASN A 361 -19.81 -12.67 8.99
C ASN A 361 -21.18 -12.86 8.29
N PRO A 362 -21.69 -14.11 8.19
CA PRO A 362 -22.99 -14.37 7.55
C PRO A 362 -24.17 -13.68 8.24
N SER A 363 -24.01 -13.23 9.49
CA SER A 363 -25.07 -12.45 10.16
C SER A 363 -25.17 -11.01 9.64
N ASN A 364 -24.08 -10.46 9.08
CA ASN A 364 -24.04 -9.11 8.53
C ASN A 364 -24.44 -9.07 7.06
N MET A 365 -24.13 -10.12 6.31
CA MET A 365 -24.33 -10.21 4.87
C MET A 365 -23.86 -8.94 4.12
N LYS A 366 -22.75 -8.36 4.57
CA LYS A 366 -22.19 -7.15 3.98
C LYS A 366 -21.87 -7.37 2.50
N ALA A 367 -22.13 -6.39 1.65
CA ALA A 367 -21.83 -6.49 0.23
C ALA A 367 -20.31 -6.47 -0.02
N ILE A 368 -19.81 -7.33 -0.92
CA ILE A 368 -18.39 -7.34 -1.30
C ILE A 368 -17.99 -6.06 -2.01
N VAL A 369 -18.93 -5.42 -2.74
CA VAL A 369 -18.79 -4.10 -3.31
C VAL A 369 -20.01 -3.27 -2.92
N GLU A 370 -19.78 -2.12 -2.32
CA GLU A 370 -20.78 -1.17 -1.83
C GLU A 370 -20.74 0.11 -2.66
N LEU A 371 -21.92 0.71 -2.91
CA LEU A 371 -22.04 2.04 -3.49
C LEU A 371 -22.34 3.05 -2.38
N ASP A 372 -21.45 4.01 -2.16
CA ASP A 372 -21.66 5.16 -1.29
C ASP A 372 -21.98 6.39 -2.15
N GLY A 373 -23.27 6.64 -2.33
CA GLY A 373 -23.79 7.67 -3.21
C GLY A 373 -24.26 7.14 -4.57
N GLN A 374 -24.61 8.08 -5.46
CA GLN A 374 -25.17 7.77 -6.78
C GLN A 374 -24.14 8.00 -7.88
N PHE A 375 -24.04 7.05 -8.80
CA PHE A 375 -23.22 7.15 -10.00
C PHE A 375 -24.11 7.38 -11.20
N THR A 376 -23.88 8.45 -11.93
CA THR A 376 -24.62 8.84 -13.13
C THR A 376 -23.84 8.60 -14.41
N ASP A 377 -22.53 8.53 -14.32
CA ASP A 377 -21.62 8.28 -15.42
C ASP A 377 -20.82 7.01 -15.14
N ILE A 378 -21.28 5.91 -15.74
CA ILE A 378 -20.75 4.55 -15.52
C ILE A 378 -20.31 4.01 -16.88
N ASP A 379 -18.99 3.78 -17.03
CA ASP A 379 -18.43 3.28 -18.28
C ASP A 379 -17.30 2.27 -18.00
N GLN A 380 -17.29 1.16 -18.76
CA GLN A 380 -16.27 0.11 -18.70
C GLN A 380 -16.01 -0.42 -17.29
N VAL A 381 -17.07 -0.78 -16.57
CA VAL A 381 -16.98 -1.33 -15.19
C VAL A 381 -17.19 -2.83 -15.21
N VAL A 382 -16.22 -3.57 -14.67
CA VAL A 382 -16.29 -5.02 -14.54
C VAL A 382 -16.11 -5.42 -13.07
N VAL A 383 -17.17 -5.96 -12.48
CA VAL A 383 -17.14 -6.65 -11.19
C VAL A 383 -17.60 -8.08 -11.42
N ASP A 384 -16.68 -9.02 -11.45
CA ASP A 384 -16.98 -10.40 -11.82
C ASP A 384 -15.97 -11.40 -11.23
N ARG A 385 -16.33 -12.69 -11.22
CA ARG A 385 -15.51 -13.82 -10.78
C ARG A 385 -14.93 -13.70 -9.36
N ASN A 386 -15.56 -12.90 -8.49
CA ASN A 386 -15.20 -12.84 -7.09
C ASN A 386 -15.85 -13.98 -6.31
N ASN A 387 -15.15 -14.50 -5.30
CA ASN A 387 -15.69 -15.49 -4.38
C ASN A 387 -16.13 -14.82 -3.07
N ALA A 388 -17.31 -15.14 -2.57
CA ALA A 388 -17.84 -14.58 -1.33
C ALA A 388 -18.36 -15.69 -0.40
N ILE A 389 -17.87 -15.71 0.84
CA ILE A 389 -18.37 -16.56 1.93
C ILE A 389 -18.84 -15.66 3.06
N GLY A 390 -20.10 -15.80 3.49
CA GLY A 390 -20.67 -14.99 4.56
C GLY A 390 -20.87 -13.51 4.19
N MET A 391 -20.80 -13.17 2.91
CA MET A 391 -21.02 -11.83 2.39
C MET A 391 -21.96 -11.87 1.17
N SER A 392 -22.55 -10.73 0.85
CA SER A 392 -23.45 -10.58 -0.29
C SER A 392 -22.64 -10.36 -1.58
N LEU A 393 -22.76 -11.29 -2.51
CA LEU A 393 -22.12 -11.16 -3.82
C LEU A 393 -22.77 -10.00 -4.60
N LYS A 394 -21.91 -9.15 -5.19
CA LYS A 394 -22.29 -8.12 -6.15
C LYS A 394 -21.45 -8.29 -7.42
N SER A 395 -22.10 -8.12 -8.57
CA SER A 395 -21.44 -8.33 -9.87
C SER A 395 -22.07 -7.42 -10.93
N THR A 396 -21.32 -7.11 -11.98
CA THR A 396 -21.84 -6.49 -13.20
C THR A 396 -22.35 -7.52 -14.23
N VAL A 397 -22.10 -8.80 -13.97
CA VAL A 397 -22.58 -9.92 -14.78
C VAL A 397 -23.34 -10.90 -13.89
N ALA A 398 -24.60 -11.20 -14.21
CA ALA A 398 -25.38 -12.13 -13.42
C ALA A 398 -26.10 -13.17 -14.28
N ARG A 399 -26.31 -14.35 -13.72
CA ARG A 399 -26.96 -15.49 -14.39
C ARG A 399 -28.03 -16.08 -13.49
N LEU A 400 -29.21 -16.28 -14.04
CA LEU A 400 -30.32 -17.01 -13.38
C LEU A 400 -30.89 -18.05 -14.30
N THR A 401 -31.31 -19.18 -13.72
CA THR A 401 -32.11 -20.21 -14.41
C THR A 401 -33.40 -20.41 -13.65
N ILE A 402 -34.53 -20.19 -14.33
CA ILE A 402 -35.85 -20.21 -13.73
C ILE A 402 -36.59 -21.44 -14.24
N PRO A 403 -36.81 -22.45 -13.40
CA PRO A 403 -37.70 -23.60 -13.73
C PRO A 403 -39.16 -23.19 -13.61
N GLY A 404 -40.02 -23.89 -14.32
CA GLY A 404 -41.46 -23.77 -14.12
C GLY A 404 -42.30 -24.17 -15.32
N ASN A 405 -43.62 -23.96 -15.16
CA ASN A 405 -44.61 -24.17 -16.19
C ASN A 405 -45.50 -22.93 -16.28
N GLY A 406 -45.68 -22.38 -17.47
CA GLY A 406 -46.52 -21.20 -17.68
C GLY A 406 -46.03 -20.32 -18.83
N THR A 407 -46.74 -19.21 -19.02
CA THR A 407 -46.50 -18.23 -20.10
C THR A 407 -45.68 -17.02 -19.65
N HIS A 408 -45.41 -16.87 -18.35
CA HIS A 408 -44.77 -15.68 -17.77
C HIS A 408 -43.66 -16.09 -16.81
N ARG A 409 -42.46 -15.53 -16.99
CA ARG A 409 -41.27 -15.76 -16.17
C ARG A 409 -40.64 -14.42 -15.82
N VAL A 410 -40.38 -14.18 -14.54
CA VAL A 410 -39.66 -12.99 -14.04
C VAL A 410 -38.35 -13.43 -13.48
N ALA A 411 -37.27 -12.84 -13.99
CA ALA A 411 -35.93 -12.95 -13.44
C ALA A 411 -35.59 -11.64 -12.69
N ASP A 412 -35.38 -11.73 -11.37
CA ASP A 412 -34.98 -10.60 -10.52
C ASP A 412 -33.50 -10.71 -10.18
N PHE A 413 -32.73 -9.79 -10.70
CA PHE A 413 -31.28 -9.69 -10.49
C PHE A 413 -30.90 -8.63 -9.46
N SER A 414 -31.85 -7.98 -8.78
CA SER A 414 -31.62 -6.85 -7.89
C SER A 414 -30.67 -7.17 -6.73
N SER A 415 -30.68 -8.40 -6.25
CA SER A 415 -29.77 -8.85 -5.18
C SER A 415 -28.33 -9.08 -5.66
N LEU A 416 -28.13 -9.37 -6.95
CA LEU A 416 -26.85 -9.77 -7.55
C LEU A 416 -26.14 -8.60 -8.24
N LEU A 417 -26.90 -7.79 -8.99
CA LEU A 417 -26.33 -6.70 -9.77
C LEU A 417 -25.83 -5.56 -8.88
N LEU A 418 -24.72 -4.94 -9.28
CA LEU A 418 -24.08 -3.86 -8.54
C LEU A 418 -24.89 -2.56 -8.67
N PHE A 419 -25.16 -2.12 -9.89
CA PHE A 419 -25.85 -0.85 -10.13
C PHE A 419 -27.36 -1.05 -10.20
N PRO A 420 -28.16 -0.21 -9.53
CA PRO A 420 -29.61 -0.30 -9.61
C PRO A 420 -30.12 0.11 -11.00
N ASN A 421 -31.19 -0.54 -11.44
CA ASN A 421 -31.90 -0.21 -12.66
C ASN A 421 -31.03 -0.07 -13.92
N ARG A 422 -30.05 -0.95 -14.05
CA ARG A 422 -29.08 -0.91 -15.16
C ARG A 422 -28.82 -2.32 -15.70
N ILE A 423 -29.54 -2.72 -16.74
CA ILE A 423 -29.20 -3.88 -17.58
C ILE A 423 -28.95 -3.32 -18.98
N ASN A 424 -27.70 -3.37 -19.46
CA ASN A 424 -27.30 -2.87 -20.77
C ASN A 424 -27.41 -3.95 -21.84
N HIS A 425 -27.13 -5.18 -21.47
CA HIS A 425 -27.18 -6.33 -22.36
C HIS A 425 -27.79 -7.54 -21.66
N PHE A 426 -28.50 -8.39 -22.43
CA PHE A 426 -28.96 -9.66 -21.94
C PHE A 426 -29.00 -10.73 -23.05
N GLN A 427 -28.81 -11.95 -22.64
CA GLN A 427 -29.02 -13.13 -23.44
C GLN A 427 -29.92 -14.10 -22.70
N TYR A 428 -30.81 -14.81 -23.41
CA TYR A 428 -31.63 -15.84 -22.78
C TYR A 428 -31.85 -17.04 -23.71
N SER A 429 -32.10 -18.17 -23.08
CA SER A 429 -32.53 -19.40 -23.78
C SER A 429 -33.70 -20.03 -23.07
N VAL A 430 -34.58 -20.63 -23.85
CA VAL A 430 -35.75 -21.39 -23.35
C VAL A 430 -35.56 -22.85 -23.70
N TYR A 431 -35.62 -23.70 -22.68
CA TYR A 431 -35.58 -25.15 -22.83
C TYR A 431 -36.93 -25.75 -22.39
N GLY A 432 -37.74 -26.21 -23.36
CA GLY A 432 -39.02 -26.89 -23.10
C GLY A 432 -38.84 -28.38 -22.86
N GLN A 433 -39.47 -28.90 -21.82
CA GLN A 433 -39.58 -30.34 -21.55
C GLN A 433 -40.92 -30.88 -22.05
N GLY A 434 -40.95 -32.10 -22.58
CA GLY A 434 -42.21 -32.80 -22.89
C GLY A 434 -42.84 -32.53 -24.26
N GLY A 435 -42.07 -32.14 -25.26
CA GLY A 435 -42.54 -32.15 -26.67
C GLY A 435 -43.54 -31.05 -27.04
N SER A 436 -43.52 -29.94 -26.38
CA SER A 436 -44.39 -28.76 -26.61
C SER A 436 -44.18 -28.05 -27.96
N GLY A 437 -43.34 -28.58 -28.85
CA GLY A 437 -43.02 -27.94 -30.14
C GLY A 437 -42.29 -26.62 -30.01
N PHE A 438 -42.18 -25.85 -31.10
CA PHE A 438 -41.63 -24.50 -31.08
C PHE A 438 -42.70 -23.50 -30.61
N VAL A 439 -42.54 -22.95 -29.43
CA VAL A 439 -43.40 -21.90 -28.85
C VAL A 439 -42.80 -20.54 -29.06
N ALA A 440 -43.56 -19.61 -29.65
CA ALA A 440 -43.11 -18.24 -29.75
C ALA A 440 -42.94 -17.60 -28.34
N HIS A 441 -41.80 -16.98 -28.11
CA HIS A 441 -41.47 -16.32 -26.84
C HIS A 441 -40.58 -15.12 -27.07
N SER A 442 -40.63 -14.17 -26.15
CA SER A 442 -39.82 -12.93 -26.22
C SER A 442 -39.61 -12.34 -24.83
N VAL A 443 -38.58 -11.53 -24.69
CA VAL A 443 -38.47 -10.62 -23.55
C VAL A 443 -39.41 -9.45 -23.80
N THR A 444 -40.29 -9.17 -22.86
CA THR A 444 -41.33 -8.14 -22.99
C THR A 444 -41.10 -6.96 -22.07
N ASN A 445 -40.28 -7.11 -21.03
CA ASN A 445 -39.89 -5.99 -20.14
C ASN A 445 -38.47 -6.20 -19.58
N VAL A 446 -37.73 -5.10 -19.52
CA VAL A 446 -36.45 -5.00 -18.82
C VAL A 446 -36.43 -3.70 -18.02
N SER A 447 -36.61 -3.79 -16.72
CA SER A 447 -36.62 -2.61 -15.82
C SER A 447 -36.32 -3.02 -14.38
N ASN A 448 -35.74 -2.08 -13.58
CA ASN A 448 -35.44 -2.30 -12.16
C ASN A 448 -34.62 -3.55 -11.87
N ASN A 449 -33.64 -3.85 -12.73
CA ASN A 449 -32.85 -5.09 -12.68
C ASN A 449 -33.67 -6.38 -12.77
N MET A 450 -34.86 -6.30 -13.33
CA MET A 450 -35.70 -7.46 -13.63
C MET A 450 -35.88 -7.62 -15.14
N LEU A 451 -36.03 -8.86 -15.56
CA LEU A 451 -36.29 -9.23 -16.94
C LEU A 451 -37.51 -10.18 -17.00
N VAL A 452 -38.45 -9.87 -17.86
CA VAL A 452 -39.67 -10.67 -18.05
C VAL A 452 -39.61 -11.36 -19.39
N VAL A 453 -39.76 -12.69 -19.38
CA VAL A 453 -39.90 -13.53 -20.58
C VAL A 453 -41.35 -14.03 -20.66
N GLU A 454 -42.01 -13.76 -21.77
CA GLU A 454 -43.37 -14.25 -22.05
C GLU A 454 -43.39 -15.19 -23.23
N SER A 455 -44.31 -16.09 -23.22
CA SER A 455 -44.56 -17.07 -24.31
C SER A 455 -46.03 -17.12 -24.69
N GLN A 456 -46.30 -17.43 -25.96
CA GLN A 456 -47.65 -17.54 -26.50
C GLN A 456 -48.47 -18.67 -25.85
N ASN A 457 -47.83 -19.78 -25.55
CA ASN A 457 -48.41 -20.93 -24.87
C ASN A 457 -47.58 -21.31 -23.65
N PRO A 458 -48.16 -21.99 -22.65
CA PRO A 458 -47.40 -22.45 -21.49
C PRO A 458 -46.24 -23.37 -21.91
N ILE A 459 -45.06 -23.07 -21.37
CA ILE A 459 -43.85 -23.87 -21.54
C ILE A 459 -43.51 -24.50 -20.19
N GLN A 460 -43.50 -25.84 -20.14
CA GLN A 460 -42.88 -26.56 -19.04
C GLN A 460 -41.37 -26.68 -19.31
N GLY A 461 -40.52 -26.09 -18.48
CA GLY A 461 -39.08 -26.15 -18.73
C GLY A 461 -38.31 -25.10 -17.97
N LEU A 462 -37.17 -24.71 -18.54
CA LEU A 462 -36.19 -23.78 -17.94
C LEU A 462 -36.04 -22.54 -18.83
N VAL A 463 -35.94 -21.39 -18.21
CA VAL A 463 -35.45 -20.16 -18.88
C VAL A 463 -34.13 -19.77 -18.23
N SER A 464 -33.07 -19.81 -19.01
CA SER A 464 -31.72 -19.40 -18.57
C SER A 464 -31.41 -18.01 -19.12
N ILE A 465 -31.01 -17.10 -18.26
CA ILE A 465 -30.78 -15.68 -18.59
C ILE A 465 -29.44 -15.24 -18.07
N VAL A 466 -28.70 -14.51 -18.89
CA VAL A 466 -27.48 -13.79 -18.54
C VAL A 466 -27.72 -12.31 -18.77
N VAL A 467 -27.31 -11.47 -17.83
CA VAL A 467 -27.43 -10.03 -17.94
C VAL A 467 -26.09 -9.35 -17.66
N GLU A 468 -25.86 -8.20 -18.26
CA GLU A 468 -24.65 -7.39 -18.10
C GLU A 468 -25.03 -5.91 -17.89
N GLN A 469 -24.24 -5.23 -17.02
CA GLN A 469 -24.40 -3.80 -16.71
C GLN A 469 -23.39 -2.92 -17.43
#